data_22b6b40e57ff8a0d6bc2399efa27097a
#
_entry.id   22b6b40e57ff8a0d6bc2399efa27097a
#
_cell.length_a   1.000
_cell.length_b   1.000
_cell.length_c   1.000
_cell.angle_alpha   90.00
_cell.angle_beta   90.00
_cell.angle_gamma   90.00
#
_symmetry.space_group_name_H-M   'P 1'
#
loop_
_entity.id
_entity.type
_entity.pdbx_description
1 polymer ?
#
loop_
_entity_poly.entity_id
_entity_poly.type
_entity_poly.pdbx_seq_one_letter_code
_entity_poly.pdbx_strand_id
1 'polypeptide(L)'
;MMNTRGITDKILKYWWAYTLISLSVIGAYILMEIKNVHLAWLENILGYVFLLTAILQLAALVISLFRRRFLVALCIFLGGLVNFYAFMMLAFMLWMLQGENDDFGQRHPIPAGMVCQEPNESFCVDDVDSTFTSSWLRIQKDSQGGIYDYQYFSKSLPDGYIYLKCYEATENILLSEDRMMMKTKVNVKQHDCFGPVGGYCVFTIYEGSWGDYYPVRVEVWHHSEKTGKDQMLTSKIYKMEGWQK
;
A
#
# COMPACT_ATOMS: atom_id res chain seq x y z
N MET A 1 -54.98 -20.36 4.27
CA MET A 1 -54.07 -20.21 3.13
C MET A 1 -53.70 -18.76 2.99
N MET A 2 -52.44 -18.40 3.29
CA MET A 2 -51.93 -17.03 3.13
C MET A 2 -52.00 -16.64 1.66
N ASN A 3 -52.54 -15.45 1.36
CA ASN A 3 -52.74 -14.97 -0.02
C ASN A 3 -51.37 -14.65 -0.66
N THR A 4 -50.64 -15.69 -1.08
CA THR A 4 -49.32 -15.60 -1.68
C THR A 4 -49.27 -14.70 -2.92
N ARG A 5 -50.38 -14.59 -3.68
CA ARG A 5 -50.47 -13.68 -4.85
C ARG A 5 -50.35 -12.21 -4.42
N GLY A 6 -51.00 -11.80 -3.32
CA GLY A 6 -50.94 -10.42 -2.85
C GLY A 6 -49.55 -9.99 -2.37
N ILE A 7 -48.77 -10.89 -1.76
CA ILE A 7 -47.41 -10.62 -1.32
C ILE A 7 -46.46 -10.46 -2.52
N THR A 8 -46.52 -11.37 -3.50
CA THR A 8 -45.68 -11.32 -4.69
C THR A 8 -45.94 -10.07 -5.56
N ASP A 9 -47.19 -9.61 -5.61
CA ASP A 9 -47.56 -8.38 -6.34
C ASP A 9 -47.00 -7.13 -5.65
N LYS A 10 -46.96 -7.08 -4.34
CA LYS A 10 -46.32 -6.01 -3.56
C LYS A 10 -44.81 -5.98 -3.78
N ILE A 11 -44.14 -7.14 -3.72
CA ILE A 11 -42.70 -7.24 -3.96
C ILE A 11 -42.35 -6.69 -5.37
N LEU A 12 -43.12 -7.09 -6.40
CA LEU A 12 -42.88 -6.59 -7.76
C LEU A 12 -43.23 -5.11 -7.92
N LYS A 13 -44.20 -4.59 -7.18
CA LYS A 13 -44.59 -3.18 -7.27
C LYS A 13 -43.53 -2.25 -6.72
N TYR A 14 -42.82 -2.66 -5.68
CA TYR A 14 -41.86 -1.82 -4.95
C TYR A 14 -40.40 -2.16 -5.20
N TRP A 15 -40.08 -2.92 -6.27
CA TRP A 15 -38.69 -3.31 -6.55
C TRP A 15 -37.72 -2.12 -6.65
N TRP A 16 -38.17 -1.00 -7.23
CA TRP A 16 -37.37 0.22 -7.36
C TRP A 16 -37.03 0.85 -5.99
N ALA A 17 -37.95 0.71 -5.02
CA ALA A 17 -37.71 1.21 -3.67
C ALA A 17 -36.57 0.45 -2.98
N TYR A 18 -36.41 -0.85 -3.24
CA TYR A 18 -35.32 -1.64 -2.69
C TYR A 18 -33.97 -1.14 -3.19
N THR A 19 -33.87 -0.78 -4.47
CA THR A 19 -32.68 -0.19 -5.07
C THR A 19 -32.35 1.17 -4.41
N LEU A 20 -33.36 2.04 -4.25
CA LEU A 20 -33.16 3.35 -3.61
C LEU A 20 -32.76 3.23 -2.13
N ILE A 21 -33.35 2.32 -1.38
CA ILE A 21 -33.00 2.08 0.03
C ILE A 21 -31.56 1.59 0.12
N SER A 22 -31.15 0.62 -0.73
CA SER A 22 -29.76 0.13 -0.76
C SER A 22 -28.77 1.25 -1.04
N LEU A 23 -29.03 2.10 -2.04
CA LEU A 23 -28.16 3.24 -2.36
C LEU A 23 -28.12 4.28 -1.22
N SER A 24 -29.25 4.50 -0.53
CA SER A 24 -29.29 5.39 0.64
C SER A 24 -28.47 4.85 1.81
N VAL A 25 -28.48 3.53 2.02
CA VAL A 25 -27.64 2.86 3.02
C VAL A 25 -26.17 3.03 2.70
N ILE A 26 -25.77 2.81 1.44
CA ILE A 26 -24.39 3.04 0.98
C ILE A 26 -23.98 4.49 1.20
N GLY A 27 -24.86 5.46 0.84
CA GLY A 27 -24.62 6.88 1.08
C GLY A 27 -24.47 7.22 2.57
N ALA A 28 -25.25 6.58 3.44
CA ALA A 28 -25.13 6.76 4.89
C ALA A 28 -23.78 6.25 5.42
N TYR A 29 -23.29 5.10 4.94
CA TYR A 29 -21.95 4.60 5.28
C TYR A 29 -20.87 5.57 4.86
N ILE A 30 -20.91 6.09 3.63
CA ILE A 30 -19.92 7.08 3.14
C ILE A 30 -19.94 8.34 4.02
N LEU A 31 -21.12 8.84 4.41
CA LEU A 31 -21.23 10.01 5.26
C LEU A 31 -20.70 9.77 6.69
N MET A 32 -20.91 8.58 7.23
CA MET A 32 -20.36 8.19 8.54
C MET A 32 -18.83 8.18 8.50
N GLU A 33 -18.25 7.62 7.47
CA GLU A 33 -16.81 7.57 7.27
C GLU A 33 -16.20 8.98 7.11
N ILE A 34 -16.77 9.81 6.24
CA ILE A 34 -16.31 11.22 6.04
C ILE A 34 -16.38 12.03 7.34
N LYS A 35 -17.39 11.75 8.20
CA LYS A 35 -17.56 12.44 9.48
C LYS A 35 -16.82 11.80 10.64
N ASN A 36 -16.11 10.71 10.39
CA ASN A 36 -15.42 9.89 11.40
C ASN A 36 -16.33 9.51 12.58
N VAL A 37 -17.58 9.11 12.26
CA VAL A 37 -18.60 8.71 13.23
C VAL A 37 -18.79 7.20 13.16
N HIS A 38 -18.14 6.48 14.07
CA HIS A 38 -18.21 5.02 14.15
C HIS A 38 -19.12 4.60 15.29
N LEU A 39 -20.37 4.26 14.95
CA LEU A 39 -21.38 3.75 15.88
C LEU A 39 -21.72 2.31 15.51
N ALA A 40 -21.08 1.34 16.15
CA ALA A 40 -21.20 -0.09 15.83
C ALA A 40 -22.64 -0.60 15.72
N TRP A 41 -23.56 -0.09 16.57
CA TRP A 41 -24.98 -0.45 16.50
C TRP A 41 -25.66 0.06 15.22
N LEU A 42 -25.29 1.27 14.75
CA LEU A 42 -25.82 1.86 13.53
C LEU A 42 -25.28 1.16 12.29
N GLU A 43 -24.01 0.85 12.26
CA GLU A 43 -23.35 0.08 11.19
C GLU A 43 -24.01 -1.29 11.02
N ASN A 44 -24.26 -2.00 12.11
CA ASN A 44 -24.97 -3.27 12.08
C ASN A 44 -26.40 -3.15 11.52
N ILE A 45 -27.16 -2.13 11.94
CA ILE A 45 -28.51 -1.88 11.41
C ILE A 45 -28.46 -1.61 9.91
N LEU A 46 -27.56 -0.73 9.45
CA LEU A 46 -27.40 -0.42 8.03
C LEU A 46 -27.04 -1.69 7.23
N GLY A 47 -26.14 -2.52 7.76
CA GLY A 47 -25.77 -3.80 7.15
C GLY A 47 -26.95 -4.75 7.00
N TYR A 48 -27.78 -4.90 8.04
CA TYR A 48 -28.99 -5.72 7.97
C TYR A 48 -30.02 -5.17 6.99
N VAL A 49 -30.22 -3.84 6.93
CA VAL A 49 -31.12 -3.20 5.96
C VAL A 49 -30.63 -3.44 4.53
N PHE A 50 -29.33 -3.29 4.28
CA PHE A 50 -28.73 -3.57 2.99
C PHE A 50 -28.95 -5.03 2.55
N LEU A 51 -28.65 -5.99 3.44
CA LEU A 51 -28.83 -7.41 3.17
C LEU A 51 -30.31 -7.75 2.89
N LEU A 52 -31.23 -7.22 3.67
CA LEU A 52 -32.67 -7.43 3.48
C LEU A 52 -33.13 -6.90 2.12
N THR A 53 -32.71 -5.70 1.73
CA THR A 53 -33.09 -5.11 0.43
C THR A 53 -32.49 -5.89 -0.74
N ALA A 54 -31.28 -6.42 -0.63
CA ALA A 54 -30.67 -7.30 -1.63
C ALA A 54 -31.45 -8.62 -1.80
N ILE A 55 -31.88 -9.25 -0.70
CA ILE A 55 -32.72 -10.46 -0.72
C ILE A 55 -34.06 -10.17 -1.40
N LEU A 56 -34.72 -9.06 -1.05
CA LEU A 56 -36.00 -8.67 -1.66
C LEU A 56 -35.87 -8.36 -3.14
N GLN A 57 -34.77 -7.76 -3.55
CA GLN A 57 -34.48 -7.49 -4.96
C GLN A 57 -34.25 -8.78 -5.76
N LEU A 58 -33.52 -9.74 -5.19
CA LEU A 58 -33.33 -11.06 -5.80
C LEU A 58 -34.66 -11.82 -5.89
N ALA A 59 -35.46 -11.79 -4.84
CA ALA A 59 -36.81 -12.39 -4.87
C ALA A 59 -37.69 -11.76 -5.94
N ALA A 60 -37.68 -10.42 -6.09
CA ALA A 60 -38.43 -9.73 -7.12
C ALA A 60 -37.98 -10.15 -8.54
N LEU A 61 -36.67 -10.32 -8.76
CA LEU A 61 -36.10 -10.81 -10.02
C LEU A 61 -36.63 -12.21 -10.36
N VAL A 62 -36.52 -13.14 -9.42
CA VAL A 62 -36.98 -14.52 -9.60
C VAL A 62 -38.47 -14.56 -9.90
N ILE A 63 -39.30 -13.83 -9.11
CA ILE A 63 -40.76 -13.77 -9.31
C ILE A 63 -41.09 -13.19 -10.69
N SER A 64 -40.39 -12.15 -11.15
CA SER A 64 -40.64 -11.53 -12.46
C SER A 64 -40.31 -12.47 -13.63
N LEU A 65 -39.26 -13.28 -13.50
CA LEU A 65 -38.89 -14.32 -14.47
C LEU A 65 -39.96 -15.42 -14.54
N PHE A 66 -40.44 -15.94 -13.40
CA PHE A 66 -41.49 -16.93 -13.37
C PHE A 66 -42.81 -16.42 -13.94
N ARG A 67 -43.10 -15.13 -13.77
CA ARG A 67 -44.30 -14.48 -14.36
C ARG A 67 -44.11 -14.05 -15.80
N ARG A 68 -42.99 -14.37 -16.44
CA ARG A 68 -42.63 -14.00 -17.83
C ARG A 68 -42.66 -12.48 -18.07
N ARG A 69 -42.36 -11.66 -17.05
CA ARG A 69 -42.30 -10.20 -17.14
C ARG A 69 -40.87 -9.76 -17.44
N PHE A 70 -40.35 -10.11 -18.61
CA PHE A 70 -38.93 -9.96 -18.94
C PHE A 70 -38.41 -8.53 -18.85
N LEU A 71 -39.18 -7.51 -19.27
CA LEU A 71 -38.79 -6.12 -19.14
C LEU A 71 -38.60 -5.70 -17.68
N VAL A 72 -39.53 -6.12 -16.80
CA VAL A 72 -39.43 -5.84 -15.36
C VAL A 72 -38.23 -6.59 -14.75
N ALA A 73 -38.00 -7.84 -15.16
CA ALA A 73 -36.83 -8.60 -14.74
C ALA A 73 -35.51 -7.92 -15.15
N LEU A 74 -35.45 -7.42 -16.38
CA LEU A 74 -34.31 -6.67 -16.88
C LEU A 74 -34.05 -5.40 -16.04
N CYS A 75 -35.09 -4.61 -15.75
CA CYS A 75 -34.96 -3.41 -14.92
C CYS A 75 -34.48 -3.74 -13.50
N ILE A 76 -35.00 -4.81 -12.88
CA ILE A 76 -34.57 -5.26 -11.55
C ILE A 76 -33.11 -5.71 -11.59
N PHE A 77 -32.71 -6.45 -12.63
CA PHE A 77 -31.34 -6.89 -12.81
C PHE A 77 -30.37 -5.70 -12.94
N LEU A 78 -30.72 -4.72 -13.77
CA LEU A 78 -29.91 -3.50 -13.94
C LEU A 78 -29.79 -2.70 -12.63
N GLY A 79 -30.90 -2.57 -11.88
CA GLY A 79 -30.86 -1.97 -10.54
C GLY A 79 -29.95 -2.73 -9.56
N GLY A 80 -29.95 -4.08 -9.66
CA GLY A 80 -29.04 -4.94 -8.88
C GLY A 80 -27.57 -4.71 -9.25
N LEU A 81 -27.27 -4.55 -10.54
CA LEU A 81 -25.91 -4.23 -10.99
C LEU A 81 -25.44 -2.86 -10.48
N VAL A 82 -26.31 -1.85 -10.48
CA VAL A 82 -25.97 -0.53 -9.92
C VAL A 82 -25.66 -0.64 -8.42
N ASN A 83 -26.49 -1.35 -7.66
CA ASN A 83 -26.23 -1.57 -6.23
C ASN A 83 -24.93 -2.33 -5.97
N PHE A 84 -24.66 -3.38 -6.75
CA PHE A 84 -23.44 -4.16 -6.66
C PHE A 84 -22.20 -3.30 -6.95
N TYR A 85 -22.24 -2.51 -8.02
CA TYR A 85 -21.16 -1.61 -8.36
C TYR A 85 -20.92 -0.55 -7.28
N ALA A 86 -21.97 0.08 -6.76
CA ALA A 86 -21.88 1.06 -5.70
C ALA A 86 -21.29 0.45 -4.41
N PHE A 87 -21.70 -0.80 -4.06
CA PHE A 87 -21.15 -1.53 -2.94
C PHE A 87 -19.65 -1.86 -3.12
N MET A 88 -19.26 -2.32 -4.30
CA MET A 88 -17.86 -2.60 -4.61
C MET A 88 -16.99 -1.34 -4.54
N MET A 89 -17.51 -0.20 -5.02
CA MET A 89 -16.83 1.09 -4.90
C MET A 89 -16.69 1.53 -3.44
N LEU A 90 -17.73 1.35 -2.62
CA LEU A 90 -17.65 1.62 -1.19
C LEU A 90 -16.62 0.70 -0.50
N ALA A 91 -16.67 -0.60 -0.76
CA ALA A 91 -15.72 -1.56 -0.18
C ALA A 91 -14.27 -1.23 -0.58
N PHE A 92 -14.05 -0.82 -1.83
CA PHE A 92 -12.75 -0.37 -2.30
C PHE A 92 -12.30 0.92 -1.60
N MET A 93 -13.19 1.91 -1.47
CA MET A 93 -12.89 3.15 -0.74
C MET A 93 -12.55 2.87 0.73
N LEU A 94 -13.35 2.03 1.41
CA LEU A 94 -13.08 1.65 2.80
C LEU A 94 -11.74 0.92 2.94
N TRP A 95 -11.44 0.00 2.01
CA TRP A 95 -10.15 -0.67 1.98
C TRP A 95 -8.98 0.32 1.79
N MET A 96 -9.14 1.31 0.92
CA MET A 96 -8.15 2.38 0.72
C MET A 96 -7.98 3.28 1.94
N LEU A 97 -9.06 3.50 2.71
CA LEU A 97 -9.05 4.36 3.91
C LEU A 97 -8.59 3.61 5.18
N GLN A 98 -8.81 2.29 5.22
CA GLN A 98 -8.39 1.41 6.33
C GLN A 98 -6.93 0.96 6.23
N GLY A 99 -6.10 1.62 5.41
CA GLY A 99 -4.65 1.41 5.48
C GLY A 99 -4.24 1.50 6.97
N GLU A 100 -3.77 0.40 7.54
CA GLU A 100 -3.25 0.42 8.91
C GLU A 100 -2.17 1.49 8.97
N ASN A 101 -2.46 2.60 9.66
CA ASN A 101 -1.44 3.58 9.97
C ASN A 101 -0.42 2.86 10.86
N ASP A 102 0.70 2.53 10.28
CA ASP A 102 1.83 2.05 11.07
C ASP A 102 2.46 3.25 11.77
N ASP A 103 2.33 3.31 13.08
CA ASP A 103 2.85 4.37 13.94
C ASP A 103 4.37 4.25 14.20
N PHE A 104 5.05 3.36 13.47
CA PHE A 104 6.47 3.09 13.67
C PHE A 104 7.32 4.37 13.60
N GLY A 105 7.11 5.22 12.59
CA GLY A 105 7.81 6.48 12.44
C GLY A 105 7.53 7.47 13.60
N GLN A 106 6.29 7.49 14.09
CA GLN A 106 5.92 8.34 15.23
C GLN A 106 6.55 7.88 16.54
N ARG A 107 6.74 6.57 16.71
CA ARG A 107 7.41 5.99 17.88
C ARG A 107 8.93 6.18 17.87
N HIS A 108 9.53 6.38 16.69
CA HIS A 108 10.97 6.54 16.50
C HIS A 108 11.30 7.90 15.86
N PRO A 109 10.93 9.03 16.48
CA PRO A 109 11.18 10.36 15.92
C PRO A 109 12.68 10.63 15.84
N ILE A 110 13.08 11.46 14.88
CA ILE A 110 14.48 11.87 14.73
C ILE A 110 14.92 12.65 15.99
N PRO A 111 15.90 12.17 16.75
CA PRO A 111 16.38 12.85 17.96
C PRO A 111 16.94 14.25 17.64
N ALA A 112 16.72 15.19 18.57
CA ALA A 112 17.27 16.53 18.44
C ALA A 112 18.81 16.49 18.34
N GLY A 113 19.34 17.09 17.28
CA GLY A 113 20.80 17.12 17.01
C GLY A 113 21.34 15.94 16.19
N MET A 114 20.52 14.94 15.86
CA MET A 114 20.92 13.90 14.91
C MET A 114 20.96 14.46 13.51
N VAL A 115 22.08 14.30 12.81
CA VAL A 115 22.24 14.72 11.41
C VAL A 115 21.83 13.56 10.51
N CYS A 116 20.70 13.71 9.82
CA CYS A 116 20.24 12.79 8.80
C CYS A 116 20.43 13.41 7.42
N GLN A 117 20.85 12.63 6.46
CA GLN A 117 20.84 13.04 5.05
C GLN A 117 19.43 12.93 4.49
N GLU A 118 19.04 13.84 3.62
CA GLU A 118 17.80 13.72 2.86
C GLU A 118 18.07 12.83 1.62
N PRO A 119 17.19 11.88 1.29
CA PRO A 119 17.25 11.20 0.01
C PRO A 119 17.08 12.21 -1.13
N ASN A 120 17.83 12.06 -2.21
CA ASN A 120 17.74 12.97 -3.34
C ASN A 120 16.38 12.86 -4.06
N GLU A 121 15.82 13.98 -4.49
CA GLU A 121 14.53 14.00 -5.20
C GLU A 121 14.68 13.84 -6.72
N SER A 122 15.85 14.07 -7.29
CA SER A 122 16.05 13.98 -8.73
C SER A 122 17.39 13.32 -9.08
N PHE A 123 17.36 12.65 -10.21
CA PHE A 123 18.49 11.94 -10.78
C PHE A 123 19.17 12.81 -11.83
N CYS A 124 20.28 13.44 -11.48
CA CYS A 124 21.23 13.95 -12.49
C CYS A 124 22.50 13.10 -12.42
N VAL A 125 22.74 12.31 -13.46
CA VAL A 125 23.97 11.49 -13.62
C VAL A 125 25.23 12.37 -13.67
N ASP A 126 25.05 13.65 -13.96
CA ASP A 126 26.14 14.60 -14.23
C ASP A 126 26.92 15.06 -12.98
N ASP A 127 26.43 14.74 -11.78
CA ASP A 127 27.08 15.14 -10.52
C ASP A 127 28.11 14.15 -9.97
N VAL A 128 28.48 13.11 -10.74
CA VAL A 128 29.58 12.22 -10.34
C VAL A 128 30.89 12.91 -10.71
N ASP A 129 31.36 13.77 -9.82
CA ASP A 129 32.67 14.39 -9.94
C ASP A 129 33.76 13.29 -9.95
N SER A 130 34.52 13.23 -11.00
CA SER A 130 35.64 12.30 -11.20
C SER A 130 36.75 12.42 -10.13
N THR A 131 36.62 13.37 -9.21
CA THR A 131 37.52 13.59 -8.07
C THR A 131 37.22 12.72 -6.85
N PHE A 132 36.11 11.96 -6.84
CA PHE A 132 35.76 11.06 -5.73
C PHE A 132 36.81 9.93 -5.63
N THR A 133 37.54 9.92 -4.54
CA THR A 133 38.55 8.88 -4.23
C THR A 133 38.03 7.84 -3.21
N SER A 134 36.88 8.07 -2.62
CA SER A 134 36.27 7.21 -1.58
C SER A 134 34.95 6.61 -2.03
N SER A 135 34.61 5.45 -1.50
CA SER A 135 33.30 4.81 -1.73
C SER A 135 32.16 5.72 -1.27
N TRP A 136 31.08 5.72 -2.07
CA TRP A 136 29.97 6.64 -1.88
C TRP A 136 28.64 5.94 -2.10
N LEU A 137 27.70 6.20 -1.19
CA LEU A 137 26.30 5.72 -1.24
C LEU A 137 25.37 6.88 -1.52
N ARG A 138 24.50 6.72 -2.51
CA ARG A 138 23.40 7.62 -2.84
C ARG A 138 22.08 6.89 -2.67
N ILE A 139 21.14 7.52 -1.99
CA ILE A 139 19.75 7.10 -1.90
C ILE A 139 18.89 8.14 -2.58
N GLN A 140 17.95 7.69 -3.39
CA GLN A 140 16.97 8.54 -4.05
C GLN A 140 15.57 8.09 -3.64
N LYS A 141 14.68 9.06 -3.40
CA LYS A 141 13.27 8.82 -3.15
C LYS A 141 12.53 8.66 -4.48
N ASP A 142 11.69 7.63 -4.59
CA ASP A 142 10.75 7.48 -5.70
C ASP A 142 9.54 8.42 -5.51
N SER A 143 8.66 8.44 -6.49
CA SER A 143 7.40 9.19 -6.47
C SER A 143 6.43 8.74 -5.37
N GLN A 144 6.60 7.52 -4.85
CA GLN A 144 5.83 6.97 -3.75
C GLN A 144 6.65 6.95 -2.46
N GLY A 145 6.02 7.30 -1.33
CA GLY A 145 6.63 7.18 -0.01
C GLY A 145 7.07 5.75 0.29
N GLY A 146 8.16 5.59 1.05
CA GLY A 146 8.70 4.30 1.44
C GLY A 146 9.41 3.50 0.34
N ILE A 147 9.42 3.98 -0.90
CA ILE A 147 10.13 3.36 -2.02
C ILE A 147 11.35 4.22 -2.36
N TYR A 148 12.49 3.57 -2.47
CA TYR A 148 13.78 4.21 -2.67
C TYR A 148 14.61 3.44 -3.69
N ASP A 149 15.44 4.20 -4.43
CA ASP A 149 16.52 3.69 -5.26
C ASP A 149 17.86 3.90 -4.57
N TYR A 150 18.78 2.97 -4.75
CA TYR A 150 20.16 3.19 -4.32
C TYR A 150 21.16 3.00 -5.43
N GLN A 151 22.24 3.74 -5.32
CA GLN A 151 23.46 3.56 -6.09
C GLN A 151 24.65 3.56 -5.16
N TYR A 152 25.56 2.64 -5.41
CA TYR A 152 26.83 2.58 -4.70
C TYR A 152 27.99 2.76 -5.68
N PHE A 153 28.94 3.58 -5.33
CA PHE A 153 30.13 3.87 -6.11
C PHE A 153 31.35 3.40 -5.34
N SER A 154 32.26 2.71 -6.01
CA SER A 154 33.49 2.22 -5.43
C SER A 154 34.62 2.19 -6.46
N LYS A 155 35.85 2.27 -6.00
CA LYS A 155 37.03 2.17 -6.85
C LYS A 155 37.40 0.73 -7.20
N SER A 156 37.24 -0.18 -6.27
CA SER A 156 37.57 -1.58 -6.45
C SER A 156 36.78 -2.46 -5.46
N LEU A 157 36.16 -3.49 -5.97
CA LEU A 157 35.53 -4.55 -5.17
C LEU A 157 35.90 -5.90 -5.79
N PRO A 158 36.17 -6.93 -4.97
CA PRO A 158 36.35 -8.29 -5.46
C PRO A 158 35.04 -8.88 -5.97
N ASP A 159 35.13 -10.01 -6.69
CA ASP A 159 33.95 -10.75 -7.15
C ASP A 159 33.05 -11.15 -5.98
N GLY A 160 31.74 -10.99 -6.22
CA GLY A 160 30.72 -11.28 -5.23
C GLY A 160 29.42 -10.54 -5.49
N TYR A 161 28.78 -10.08 -4.42
CA TYR A 161 27.59 -9.24 -4.53
C TYR A 161 27.55 -8.21 -3.41
N ILE A 162 26.92 -7.07 -3.68
CA ILE A 162 26.56 -6.08 -2.67
C ILE A 162 25.07 -6.20 -2.33
N TYR A 163 24.71 -5.78 -1.14
CA TYR A 163 23.32 -5.71 -0.66
C TYR A 163 23.19 -4.69 0.45
N LEU A 164 21.97 -4.26 0.74
CA LEU A 164 21.67 -3.33 1.83
C LEU A 164 21.17 -4.06 3.08
N LYS A 165 21.50 -3.45 4.22
CA LYS A 165 20.79 -3.63 5.48
C LYS A 165 20.34 -2.26 5.96
N CYS A 166 19.09 -2.14 6.35
CA CYS A 166 18.52 -0.91 6.89
C CYS A 166 18.14 -1.13 8.34
N TYR A 167 18.48 -0.17 9.19
CA TYR A 167 18.15 -0.21 10.61
C TYR A 167 17.51 1.12 11.01
N GLU A 168 16.49 1.08 11.85
CA GLU A 168 16.13 2.25 12.61
C GLU A 168 17.34 2.65 13.48
N ALA A 169 17.77 3.93 13.40
CA ALA A 169 19.10 4.31 13.85
C ALA A 169 19.22 4.53 15.37
N THR A 170 18.11 4.74 16.09
CA THR A 170 18.12 5.01 17.54
C THR A 170 18.13 3.73 18.37
N GLU A 171 17.26 2.77 18.02
CA GLU A 171 17.11 1.51 18.74
C GLU A 171 17.77 0.32 18.03
N ASN A 172 18.34 0.56 16.84
CA ASN A 172 19.01 -0.44 16.02
C ASN A 172 18.09 -1.60 15.61
N ILE A 173 16.83 -1.28 15.29
CA ILE A 173 15.84 -2.25 14.82
C ILE A 173 16.08 -2.53 13.35
N LEU A 174 16.25 -3.80 12.98
CA LEU A 174 16.40 -4.21 11.56
C LEU A 174 15.08 -3.99 10.82
N LEU A 175 15.15 -3.27 9.71
CA LEU A 175 14.00 -2.93 8.86
C LEU A 175 13.90 -3.88 7.66
N SER A 176 12.66 -4.28 7.34
CA SER A 176 12.32 -5.10 6.17
C SER A 176 13.09 -6.44 6.05
N GLU A 177 13.81 -6.82 7.10
CA GLU A 177 14.51 -8.09 7.30
C GLU A 177 15.12 -8.71 6.02
N ASP A 178 14.83 -9.99 5.76
CA ASP A 178 15.37 -10.73 4.59
C ASP A 178 14.92 -10.16 3.24
N ARG A 179 13.79 -9.44 3.19
CA ARG A 179 13.30 -8.81 1.95
C ARG A 179 14.26 -7.75 1.44
N MET A 180 14.87 -6.99 2.35
CA MET A 180 15.85 -5.96 2.01
C MET A 180 17.03 -6.57 1.26
N MET A 181 17.66 -7.59 1.82
CA MET A 181 18.79 -8.27 1.19
C MET A 181 18.43 -8.88 -0.17
N MET A 182 17.28 -9.55 -0.30
CA MET A 182 16.86 -10.15 -1.56
C MET A 182 16.61 -9.13 -2.66
N LYS A 183 16.00 -7.98 -2.33
CA LYS A 183 15.63 -6.94 -3.29
C LYS A 183 16.79 -6.07 -3.71
N THR A 184 17.78 -5.89 -2.84
CA THR A 184 18.90 -4.97 -3.06
C THR A 184 20.18 -5.69 -3.51
N LYS A 185 20.14 -7.01 -3.70
CA LYS A 185 21.28 -7.81 -4.12
C LYS A 185 21.70 -7.47 -5.54
N VAL A 186 22.95 -7.03 -5.72
CA VAL A 186 23.57 -6.71 -7.01
C VAL A 186 24.88 -7.47 -7.14
N ASN A 187 25.02 -8.26 -8.19
CA ASN A 187 26.26 -8.99 -8.47
C ASN A 187 27.35 -8.04 -8.92
N VAL A 188 28.54 -8.23 -8.37
CA VAL A 188 29.73 -7.42 -8.64
C VAL A 188 30.78 -8.29 -9.28
N LYS A 189 31.32 -7.83 -10.41
CA LYS A 189 32.55 -8.36 -10.99
C LYS A 189 33.69 -7.43 -10.61
N GLN A 190 34.86 -8.01 -10.37
CA GLN A 190 36.06 -7.24 -10.05
C GLN A 190 36.29 -6.14 -11.08
N HIS A 191 36.49 -4.93 -10.60
CA HIS A 191 36.80 -3.75 -11.42
C HIS A 191 37.83 -2.89 -10.68
N ASP A 192 38.65 -2.19 -11.45
CA ASP A 192 39.79 -1.42 -10.93
C ASP A 192 39.60 0.12 -11.09
N CYS A 193 38.49 0.54 -11.69
CA CYS A 193 38.15 1.94 -11.89
C CYS A 193 37.03 2.38 -10.94
N PHE A 194 37.09 3.63 -10.48
CA PHE A 194 35.96 4.20 -9.73
C PHE A 194 34.73 4.32 -10.63
N GLY A 195 33.60 3.81 -10.18
CA GLY A 195 32.37 3.83 -10.93
C GLY A 195 31.19 3.26 -10.15
N PRO A 196 30.01 3.29 -10.75
CA PRO A 196 28.81 2.68 -10.15
C PRO A 196 28.99 1.17 -10.09
N VAL A 197 28.73 0.62 -8.91
CA VAL A 197 28.73 -0.81 -8.68
C VAL A 197 27.32 -1.33 -8.86
N GLY A 198 27.05 -1.97 -10.00
CA GLY A 198 25.71 -2.41 -10.35
C GLY A 198 24.84 -1.31 -10.95
N GLY A 199 23.59 -1.65 -11.20
CA GLY A 199 22.58 -0.74 -11.72
C GLY A 199 21.76 -0.09 -10.61
N TYR A 200 20.69 0.58 -11.00
CA TYR A 200 19.66 1.07 -10.10
C TYR A 200 18.94 -0.11 -9.44
N CYS A 201 18.81 -0.05 -8.14
CA CYS A 201 18.11 -1.10 -7.40
C CYS A 201 17.06 -0.47 -6.49
N VAL A 202 15.81 -0.82 -6.75
CA VAL A 202 14.66 -0.32 -5.99
C VAL A 202 14.47 -1.17 -4.74
N PHE A 203 14.25 -0.52 -3.62
CA PHE A 203 13.88 -1.18 -2.37
C PHE A 203 12.75 -0.44 -1.64
N THR A 204 12.08 -1.14 -0.75
CA THR A 204 10.96 -0.62 0.01
C THR A 204 11.23 -0.82 1.49
N ILE A 205 11.00 0.21 2.29
CA ILE A 205 10.92 0.12 3.73
C ILE A 205 9.46 -0.07 4.10
N TYR A 206 9.13 -1.20 4.72
CA TYR A 206 7.74 -1.57 5.01
C TYR A 206 7.24 -0.99 6.33
N GLU A 207 8.13 -0.69 7.26
CA GLU A 207 7.81 -0.16 8.58
C GLU A 207 7.56 1.35 8.53
N GLY A 208 6.46 1.79 9.12
CA GLY A 208 6.04 3.19 9.16
C GLY A 208 5.16 3.63 8.01
N SER A 209 4.51 4.76 8.21
CA SER A 209 3.54 5.37 7.27
C SER A 209 4.15 6.52 6.49
N TRP A 210 3.51 6.89 5.38
CA TRP A 210 3.87 8.06 4.60
C TRP A 210 3.77 9.34 5.42
N GLY A 211 4.78 10.19 5.31
CA GLY A 211 4.87 11.44 6.03
C GLY A 211 5.45 11.32 7.45
N ASP A 212 5.52 10.12 8.00
CA ASP A 212 6.12 9.86 9.31
C ASP A 212 7.59 9.51 9.17
N TYR A 213 8.44 10.53 9.17
CA TYR A 213 9.88 10.38 8.96
C TYR A 213 10.61 9.98 10.23
N TYR A 214 11.54 9.04 10.10
CA TYR A 214 12.41 8.57 11.16
C TYR A 214 13.85 8.33 10.66
N PRO A 215 14.85 8.22 11.56
CA PRO A 215 16.24 8.06 11.16
C PRO A 215 16.52 6.61 10.77
N VAL A 216 16.93 6.39 9.53
CA VAL A 216 17.29 5.07 9.00
C VAL A 216 18.78 5.02 8.70
N ARG A 217 19.49 4.10 9.36
CA ARG A 217 20.86 3.78 9.03
C ARG A 217 20.87 2.76 7.89
N VAL A 218 21.35 3.18 6.74
CA VAL A 218 21.53 2.35 5.56
C VAL A 218 22.97 1.89 5.49
N GLU A 219 23.18 0.58 5.49
CA GLU A 219 24.50 -0.06 5.41
C GLU A 219 24.62 -0.80 4.09
N VAL A 220 25.73 -0.59 3.38
CA VAL A 220 26.11 -1.36 2.19
C VAL A 220 27.05 -2.46 2.61
N TRP A 221 26.68 -3.69 2.33
CA TRP A 221 27.46 -4.89 2.62
C TRP A 221 27.94 -5.53 1.32
N HIS A 222 29.14 -6.09 1.34
CA HIS A 222 29.71 -6.90 0.27
C HIS A 222 29.94 -8.33 0.75
N HIS A 223 29.41 -9.28 0.01
CA HIS A 223 29.71 -10.69 0.18
C HIS A 223 30.78 -11.10 -0.84
N SER A 224 31.92 -11.57 -0.40
CA SER A 224 32.98 -12.03 -1.29
C SER A 224 32.79 -13.52 -1.62
N GLU A 225 32.64 -13.85 -2.89
CA GLU A 225 32.56 -15.24 -3.34
C GLU A 225 33.82 -16.04 -3.01
N LYS A 226 34.98 -15.39 -3.03
CA LYS A 226 36.28 -16.03 -2.77
C LYS A 226 36.46 -16.46 -1.31
N THR A 227 35.95 -15.64 -0.37
CA THR A 227 36.19 -15.87 1.08
C THR A 227 34.96 -16.35 1.82
N GLY A 228 33.77 -16.24 1.21
CA GLY A 228 32.46 -16.50 1.81
C GLY A 228 32.13 -15.56 2.99
N LYS A 229 32.80 -14.41 3.09
CA LYS A 229 32.61 -13.47 4.20
C LYS A 229 31.92 -12.20 3.77
N ASP A 230 31.11 -11.68 4.68
CA ASP A 230 30.46 -10.38 4.55
C ASP A 230 31.32 -9.28 5.17
N GLN A 231 31.41 -8.14 4.49
CA GLN A 231 32.09 -6.95 4.94
C GLN A 231 31.22 -5.73 4.74
N MET A 232 31.03 -4.92 5.77
CA MET A 232 30.38 -3.63 5.66
C MET A 232 31.31 -2.65 4.92
N LEU A 233 30.83 -2.05 3.84
CA LEU A 233 31.58 -1.11 3.03
C LEU A 233 31.39 0.33 3.47
N THR A 234 30.16 0.72 3.76
CA THR A 234 29.80 2.07 4.20
C THR A 234 28.47 2.05 4.94
N SER A 235 28.27 3.07 5.76
CA SER A 235 27.05 3.29 6.50
C SER A 235 26.71 4.78 6.53
N LYS A 236 25.44 5.13 6.33
CA LYS A 236 24.96 6.51 6.41
C LYS A 236 23.56 6.53 7.02
N ILE A 237 23.24 7.63 7.69
CA ILE A 237 21.91 7.84 8.27
C ILE A 237 21.12 8.79 7.39
N TYR A 238 19.92 8.34 6.98
CA TYR A 238 18.97 9.09 6.17
C TYR A 238 17.68 9.34 6.95
N LYS A 239 17.00 10.42 6.59
CA LYS A 239 15.64 10.72 7.00
C LYS A 239 14.69 10.02 6.04
N MET A 240 14.05 8.95 6.44
CA MET A 240 13.22 8.12 5.58
C MET A 240 11.84 7.90 6.19
N GLU A 241 10.90 7.47 5.38
CA GLU A 241 9.53 7.11 5.76
C GLU A 241 9.22 5.70 5.28
N GLY A 242 8.21 5.07 5.87
CA GLY A 242 7.76 3.74 5.46
C GLY A 242 6.77 3.77 4.28
N TRP A 243 6.41 2.58 3.80
CA TRP A 243 5.55 2.42 2.62
C TRP A 243 4.06 2.39 2.95
N GLN A 244 3.68 2.23 4.22
CA GLN A 244 2.28 2.15 4.59
C GLN A 244 1.58 3.51 4.51
N LYS A 245 0.30 3.49 4.19
CA LYS A 245 -0.52 4.68 3.98
C LYS A 245 -1.66 4.70 4.98
#